data_c0917f24885724bb7c5af5bc0061ab2b
#
_entry.id   c0917f24885724bb7c5af5bc0061ab2b
#
_cell.length_a   1.000
_cell.length_b   1.000
_cell.length_c   1.000
_cell.angle_alpha   90.00
_cell.angle_beta   90.00
_cell.angle_gamma   90.00
#
_symmetry.space_group_name_H-M   'P 1'
#
loop_
_entity.id
_entity.type
_entity.pdbx_description
1 polymer ?
#
loop_
_entity_poly.entity_id
_entity_poly.type
_entity_poly.pdbx_seq_one_letter_code
_entity_poly.pdbx_strand_id
1 'polypeptide(L)'
;SLLTGSGQDLDLRTFKVIDPLSGRQMGLRADITPQVARVDAHTLRREGPSRLCYAGSVLHAKPQALSTSRSPIQLGAELYGDASAASDIEVISLMLEMLELAEVPDVHMDLGHVGIYRGLAKAAGLSGEAEQRLFDALQRKAMDEIAEQTAALDPALAGMLRALARLCGGREVLDQARMALAAAPAEVQ
;
A
#
# COMPACT_ATOMS: atom_id res chain seq x y z
N SER A 1 -2.13 15.72 -12.24
CA SER A 1 -2.18 15.57 -10.78
C SER A 1 -1.46 14.28 -10.39
N LEU A 2 -0.39 14.40 -9.58
CA LEU A 2 0.42 13.26 -9.14
C LEU A 2 -0.17 12.50 -7.96
N LEU A 3 -1.40 12.78 -7.62
CA LEU A 3 -2.06 12.37 -6.39
C LEU A 3 -3.27 11.45 -6.64
N THR A 4 -3.24 10.65 -7.72
CA THR A 4 -4.29 9.67 -7.97
C THR A 4 -4.05 8.41 -7.15
N GLY A 5 -4.93 8.11 -6.21
CA GLY A 5 -4.98 6.86 -5.45
C GLY A 5 -4.55 6.99 -3.98
N SER A 6 -3.30 7.30 -3.67
CA SER A 6 -2.81 7.60 -2.30
C SER A 6 -2.90 9.09 -1.94
N GLY A 7 -3.58 9.86 -2.79
CA GLY A 7 -3.50 11.30 -2.83
C GLY A 7 -4.10 12.05 -1.66
N GLN A 8 -5.16 11.54 -1.04
CA GLN A 8 -5.82 12.29 0.03
C GLN A 8 -4.96 12.40 1.29
N ASP A 9 -4.37 11.30 1.73
CA ASP A 9 -3.52 11.30 2.93
C ASP A 9 -2.24 12.12 2.71
N LEU A 10 -1.61 11.97 1.54
CA LEU A 10 -0.43 12.77 1.17
C LEU A 10 -0.76 14.25 1.05
N ASP A 11 -1.92 14.61 0.49
CA ASP A 11 -2.37 16.01 0.38
C ASP A 11 -2.59 16.64 1.76
N LEU A 12 -3.17 15.89 2.71
CA LEU A 12 -3.36 16.33 4.09
C LEU A 12 -2.04 16.52 4.85
N ARG A 13 -1.00 15.76 4.49
CA ARG A 13 0.34 15.86 5.10
C ARG A 13 1.23 16.91 4.43
N THR A 14 0.84 17.45 3.27
CA THR A 14 1.63 18.38 2.49
C THR A 14 1.37 19.82 2.93
N PHE A 15 2.42 20.56 3.29
CA PHE A 15 2.35 22.00 3.43
C PHE A 15 2.13 22.66 2.07
N LYS A 16 1.10 23.48 1.97
CA LYS A 16 0.80 24.28 0.78
C LYS A 16 1.30 25.69 0.99
N VAL A 17 2.09 26.18 0.05
CA VAL A 17 2.64 27.54 0.03
C VAL A 17 2.30 28.21 -1.29
N ILE A 18 2.15 29.52 -1.27
CA ILE A 18 1.97 30.32 -2.49
C ILE A 18 3.32 30.87 -2.88
N ASP A 19 3.77 30.59 -4.09
CA ASP A 19 4.98 31.22 -4.64
C ASP A 19 4.70 32.71 -4.91
N PRO A 20 5.40 33.63 -4.25
CA PRO A 20 5.13 35.04 -4.38
C PRO A 20 5.47 35.59 -5.76
N LEU A 21 6.32 34.92 -6.54
CA LEU A 21 6.71 35.38 -7.87
C LEU A 21 5.70 34.98 -8.95
N SER A 22 5.18 33.76 -8.87
CA SER A 22 4.27 33.24 -9.90
C SER A 22 2.81 33.18 -9.47
N GLY A 23 2.51 33.40 -8.18
CA GLY A 23 1.17 33.24 -7.59
C GLY A 23 0.69 31.78 -7.55
N ARG A 24 1.52 30.81 -7.92
CA ARG A 24 1.13 29.40 -8.00
C ARG A 24 1.19 28.73 -6.63
N GLN A 25 0.19 27.89 -6.36
CA GLN A 25 0.23 27.01 -5.18
C GLN A 25 1.24 25.90 -5.39
N MET A 26 2.16 25.77 -4.46
CA MET A 26 3.19 24.74 -4.40
C MET A 26 3.03 23.90 -3.14
N GLY A 27 3.57 22.68 -3.15
CA GLY A 27 3.64 21.81 -1.97
C GLY A 27 5.08 21.61 -1.52
N LEU A 28 5.32 21.69 -0.21
CA LEU A 28 6.59 21.20 0.34
C LEU A 28 6.57 19.68 0.39
N ARG A 29 7.69 19.07 0.09
CA ARG A 29 7.83 17.62 -0.02
C ARG A 29 7.50 16.91 1.29
N ALA A 30 6.38 16.19 1.33
CA ALA A 30 5.98 15.35 2.47
C ALA A 30 6.39 13.88 2.31
N ASP A 31 6.72 13.47 1.08
CA ASP A 31 7.18 12.12 0.73
C ASP A 31 8.06 12.19 -0.53
N ILE A 32 9.12 11.39 -0.57
CA ILE A 32 10.06 11.37 -1.70
C ILE A 32 9.62 10.37 -2.77
N THR A 33 8.93 9.28 -2.43
CA THR A 33 8.48 8.23 -3.35
C THR A 33 7.79 8.78 -4.61
N PRO A 34 6.82 9.72 -4.55
CA PRO A 34 6.19 10.26 -5.75
C PRO A 34 7.15 11.03 -6.66
N GLN A 35 8.22 11.59 -6.10
CA GLN A 35 9.24 12.30 -6.89
C GLN A 35 10.15 11.31 -7.61
N VAL A 36 10.54 10.22 -6.94
CA VAL A 36 11.36 9.15 -7.52
C VAL A 36 10.60 8.45 -8.66
N ALA A 37 9.32 8.12 -8.44
CA ALA A 37 8.45 7.58 -9.48
C ALA A 37 8.38 8.51 -10.72
N ARG A 38 8.31 9.84 -10.50
CA ARG A 38 8.35 10.80 -11.60
C ARG A 38 9.70 10.83 -12.31
N VAL A 39 10.80 10.74 -11.56
CA VAL A 39 12.16 10.69 -12.14
C VAL A 39 12.29 9.46 -13.03
N ASP A 40 11.86 8.29 -12.57
CA ASP A 40 11.85 7.08 -13.38
C ASP A 40 11.01 7.24 -14.64
N ALA A 41 9.74 7.62 -14.50
CA ALA A 41 8.79 7.70 -15.62
C ALA A 41 9.11 8.78 -16.67
N HIS A 42 9.68 9.93 -16.26
CA HIS A 42 9.83 11.08 -17.15
C HIS A 42 11.28 11.47 -17.47
N THR A 43 12.22 11.15 -16.58
CA THR A 43 13.63 11.56 -16.74
C THR A 43 14.49 10.40 -17.20
N LEU A 44 14.45 9.29 -16.47
CA LEU A 44 15.29 8.13 -16.78
C LEU A 44 14.77 7.37 -17.98
N ARG A 45 13.47 7.08 -18.01
CA ARG A 45 12.77 6.36 -19.10
C ARG A 45 13.53 5.11 -19.55
N ARG A 46 14.04 4.34 -18.60
CA ARG A 46 14.82 3.13 -18.89
C ARG A 46 13.88 1.98 -19.25
N GLU A 47 14.30 1.13 -20.16
CA GLU A 47 13.69 -0.16 -20.38
C GLU A 47 14.24 -1.17 -19.37
N GLY A 48 13.36 -2.04 -18.84
CA GLY A 48 13.71 -3.06 -17.84
C GLY A 48 13.79 -2.52 -16.40
N PRO A 49 14.30 -3.34 -15.48
CA PRO A 49 14.30 -3.02 -14.05
C PRO A 49 15.18 -1.81 -13.72
N SER A 50 14.61 -0.87 -12.98
CA SER A 50 15.28 0.34 -12.49
C SER A 50 15.30 0.33 -10.96
N ARG A 51 16.48 0.37 -10.37
CA ARG A 51 16.71 0.39 -8.92
C ARG A 51 17.16 1.76 -8.52
N LEU A 52 16.37 2.43 -7.69
CA LEU A 52 16.62 3.78 -7.24
C LEU A 52 16.60 3.83 -5.71
N CYS A 53 17.52 4.55 -5.12
CA CYS A 53 17.51 4.83 -3.69
C CYS A 53 17.56 6.34 -3.46
N TYR A 54 17.05 6.75 -2.30
CA TYR A 54 17.03 8.15 -1.93
C TYR A 54 17.23 8.35 -0.44
N ALA A 55 17.75 9.52 -0.09
CA ALA A 55 17.83 10.02 1.28
C ALA A 55 17.54 11.52 1.24
N GLY A 56 16.70 12.00 2.15
CA GLY A 56 16.43 13.43 2.23
C GLY A 56 15.40 13.82 3.26
N SER A 57 15.38 15.11 3.60
CA SER A 57 14.40 15.65 4.51
C SER A 57 13.03 15.76 3.85
N VAL A 58 12.00 15.43 4.59
CA VAL A 58 10.59 15.68 4.26
C VAL A 58 9.97 16.58 5.32
N LEU A 59 8.83 17.20 5.02
CA LEU A 59 8.15 18.08 5.98
C LEU A 59 6.66 17.71 6.03
N HIS A 60 6.20 17.33 7.22
CA HIS A 60 4.82 16.92 7.46
C HIS A 60 3.98 18.04 8.06
N ALA A 61 2.86 18.37 7.44
CA ALA A 61 1.89 19.33 7.98
C ALA A 61 1.26 18.82 9.28
N LYS A 62 1.09 17.51 9.41
CA LYS A 62 0.65 16.85 10.65
C LYS A 62 1.75 15.91 11.14
N PRO A 63 2.08 15.88 12.44
CA PRO A 63 3.01 14.89 12.98
C PRO A 63 2.42 13.49 12.86
N GLN A 64 3.27 12.49 12.62
CA GLN A 64 2.86 11.09 12.72
C GLN A 64 2.85 10.66 14.20
N ALA A 65 1.94 9.76 14.56
CA ALA A 65 1.70 9.37 15.95
C ALA A 65 2.94 8.87 16.71
N LEU A 66 3.93 8.32 16.01
CA LEU A 66 5.17 7.79 16.60
C LEU A 66 6.38 8.75 16.48
N SER A 67 6.23 9.88 15.79
CA SER A 67 7.32 10.84 15.58
C SER A 67 6.93 12.21 16.09
N THR A 68 7.76 12.79 16.94
CA THR A 68 7.63 14.17 17.40
C THR A 68 8.16 15.18 16.38
N SER A 69 9.03 14.73 15.45
CA SER A 69 9.59 15.59 14.42
C SER A 69 8.67 15.71 13.23
N ARG A 70 8.42 16.94 12.80
CA ARG A 70 7.72 17.25 11.54
C ARG A 70 8.65 17.26 10.33
N SER A 71 9.96 17.18 10.55
CA SER A 71 10.97 17.18 9.51
C SER A 71 11.93 15.98 9.66
N PRO A 72 11.43 14.74 9.48
CA PRO A 72 12.30 13.58 9.51
C PRO A 72 13.16 13.48 8.24
N ILE A 73 14.25 12.72 8.33
CA ILE A 73 14.97 12.24 7.15
C ILE A 73 14.29 10.96 6.70
N GLN A 74 13.91 10.91 5.43
CA GLN A 74 13.36 9.73 4.79
C GLN A 74 14.45 9.05 3.96
N LEU A 75 14.65 7.76 4.22
CA LEU A 75 15.44 6.85 3.40
C LEU A 75 14.49 5.91 2.68
N GLY A 76 14.81 5.54 1.45
CA GLY A 76 14.00 4.58 0.72
C GLY A 76 14.71 4.01 -0.49
N ALA A 77 14.20 2.87 -0.95
CA ALA A 77 14.60 2.22 -2.18
C ALA A 77 13.34 1.83 -2.97
N GLU A 78 13.41 1.98 -4.28
CA GLU A 78 12.31 1.72 -5.20
C GLU A 78 12.82 0.85 -6.34
N LEU A 79 12.03 -0.15 -6.72
CA LEU A 79 12.28 -0.98 -7.90
C LEU A 79 11.12 -0.82 -8.88
N TYR A 80 11.41 -0.38 -10.08
CA TYR A 80 10.44 -0.17 -11.16
C TYR A 80 10.75 -1.08 -12.33
N GLY A 81 9.73 -1.37 -13.17
CA GLY A 81 9.90 -2.08 -14.43
C GLY A 81 9.93 -3.60 -14.34
N ASP A 82 9.76 -4.17 -13.15
CA ASP A 82 9.61 -5.61 -12.94
C ASP A 82 8.53 -5.90 -11.88
N ALA A 83 7.49 -6.64 -12.26
CA ALA A 83 6.37 -7.01 -11.41
C ALA A 83 6.48 -8.44 -10.84
N SER A 84 7.67 -9.02 -10.86
CA SER A 84 7.90 -10.39 -10.37
C SER A 84 8.01 -10.44 -8.84
N ALA A 85 7.67 -11.59 -8.26
CA ALA A 85 7.88 -11.85 -6.84
C ALA A 85 9.38 -11.76 -6.43
N ALA A 86 10.30 -11.94 -7.38
CA ALA A 86 11.73 -11.77 -7.12
C ALA A 86 12.07 -10.31 -6.79
N SER A 87 11.43 -9.36 -7.45
CA SER A 87 11.59 -7.93 -7.16
C SER A 87 10.99 -7.54 -5.81
N ASP A 88 9.84 -8.12 -5.45
CA ASP A 88 9.26 -7.91 -4.11
C ASP A 88 10.19 -8.45 -3.01
N ILE A 89 10.74 -9.66 -3.22
CA ILE A 89 11.71 -10.27 -2.28
C ILE A 89 12.97 -9.41 -2.15
N GLU A 90 13.49 -8.88 -3.26
CA GLU A 90 14.68 -8.01 -3.25
C GLU A 90 14.46 -6.77 -2.38
N VAL A 91 13.33 -6.08 -2.56
CA VAL A 91 13.01 -4.86 -1.78
C VAL A 91 12.77 -5.18 -0.31
N ILE A 92 12.07 -6.27 -0.01
CA ILE A 92 11.82 -6.71 1.37
C ILE A 92 13.14 -7.10 2.06
N SER A 93 14.01 -7.86 1.38
CA SER A 93 15.30 -8.25 1.92
C SER A 93 16.17 -7.04 2.23
N LEU A 94 16.24 -6.07 1.32
CA LEU A 94 16.95 -4.82 1.55
C LEU A 94 16.41 -4.06 2.77
N MET A 95 15.09 -4.00 2.92
CA MET A 95 14.47 -3.36 4.11
C MET A 95 14.90 -4.04 5.40
N LEU A 96 14.88 -5.38 5.44
CA LEU A 96 15.29 -6.14 6.62
C LEU A 96 16.77 -5.95 6.93
N GLU A 97 17.65 -5.99 5.93
CA GLU A 97 19.08 -5.71 6.09
C GLU A 97 19.34 -4.29 6.65
N MET A 98 18.57 -3.30 6.18
CA MET A 98 18.69 -1.92 6.70
C MET A 98 18.25 -1.81 8.16
N LEU A 99 17.20 -2.53 8.57
CA LEU A 99 16.73 -2.56 9.95
C LEU A 99 17.74 -3.28 10.86
N GLU A 100 18.35 -4.37 10.39
CA GLU A 100 19.43 -5.07 11.09
C GLU A 100 20.67 -4.16 11.27
N LEU A 101 21.09 -3.48 10.20
CA LEU A 101 22.21 -2.53 10.25
C LEU A 101 21.93 -1.36 11.22
N ALA A 102 20.67 -0.96 11.33
CA ALA A 102 20.25 0.07 12.28
C ALA A 102 20.03 -0.45 13.71
N GLU A 103 20.34 -1.74 13.97
CA GLU A 103 20.18 -2.41 15.25
C GLU A 103 18.76 -2.28 15.84
N VAL A 104 17.73 -2.30 14.98
CA VAL A 104 16.33 -2.28 15.41
C VAL A 104 15.97 -3.65 15.96
N PRO A 105 15.65 -3.77 17.27
CA PRO A 105 15.32 -5.07 17.87
C PRO A 105 13.88 -5.49 17.50
N ASP A 106 13.61 -6.79 17.58
CA ASP A 106 12.27 -7.38 17.55
C ASP A 106 11.43 -6.94 16.35
N VAL A 107 12.04 -6.95 15.15
CA VAL A 107 11.33 -6.59 13.91
C VAL A 107 10.22 -7.60 13.64
N HIS A 108 8.99 -7.10 13.54
CA HIS A 108 7.82 -7.86 13.10
C HIS A 108 7.38 -7.36 11.73
N MET A 109 7.19 -8.28 10.78
CA MET A 109 6.78 -7.95 9.42
C MET A 109 5.49 -8.66 9.05
N ASP A 110 4.47 -7.88 8.71
CA ASP A 110 3.22 -8.39 8.14
C ASP A 110 3.27 -8.29 6.61
N LEU A 111 2.97 -9.39 5.93
CA LEU A 111 2.84 -9.45 4.48
C LEU A 111 1.38 -9.58 4.08
N GLY A 112 0.95 -8.75 3.15
CA GLY A 112 -0.39 -8.81 2.59
C GLY A 112 -0.37 -8.61 1.08
N HIS A 113 -1.34 -9.21 0.38
CA HIS A 113 -1.48 -9.07 -1.06
C HIS A 113 -2.86 -8.51 -1.43
N VAL A 114 -2.93 -7.21 -1.71
CA VAL A 114 -4.18 -6.51 -2.04
C VAL A 114 -4.87 -7.07 -3.30
N GLY A 115 -4.11 -7.70 -4.20
CA GLY A 115 -4.64 -8.37 -5.39
C GLY A 115 -5.68 -9.44 -5.09
N ILE A 116 -5.55 -10.15 -3.96
CA ILE A 116 -6.54 -11.15 -3.52
C ILE A 116 -7.89 -10.47 -3.30
N TYR A 117 -7.92 -9.38 -2.52
CA TYR A 117 -9.15 -8.62 -2.29
C TYR A 117 -9.72 -8.07 -3.59
N ARG A 118 -8.90 -7.42 -4.42
CA ARG A 118 -9.34 -6.81 -5.69
C ARG A 118 -9.90 -7.83 -6.67
N GLY A 119 -9.29 -9.01 -6.77
CA GLY A 119 -9.80 -10.10 -7.61
C GLY A 119 -11.17 -10.58 -7.14
N LEU A 120 -11.36 -10.79 -5.84
CA LEU A 120 -12.65 -11.19 -5.27
C LEU A 120 -13.71 -10.08 -5.41
N ALA A 121 -13.36 -8.82 -5.14
CA ALA A 121 -14.26 -7.68 -5.28
C ALA A 121 -14.74 -7.50 -6.72
N LYS A 122 -13.82 -7.63 -7.69
CA LYS A 122 -14.13 -7.60 -9.13
C LYS A 122 -15.07 -8.75 -9.52
N ALA A 123 -14.79 -9.99 -9.07
CA ALA A 123 -15.64 -11.14 -9.33
C ALA A 123 -17.03 -10.99 -8.71
N ALA A 124 -17.13 -10.32 -7.57
CA ALA A 124 -18.40 -9.98 -6.89
C ALA A 124 -19.13 -8.78 -7.53
N GLY A 125 -18.58 -8.16 -8.57
CA GLY A 125 -19.16 -6.99 -9.22
C GLY A 125 -19.10 -5.71 -8.38
N LEU A 126 -18.25 -5.68 -7.34
CA LEU A 126 -18.06 -4.49 -6.51
C LEU A 126 -17.18 -3.48 -7.25
N SER A 127 -17.54 -2.21 -7.13
CA SER A 127 -16.77 -1.11 -7.74
C SER A 127 -16.97 0.20 -6.97
N GLY A 128 -16.05 1.14 -7.17
CA GLY A 128 -16.12 2.49 -6.63
C GLY A 128 -16.30 2.51 -5.11
N GLU A 129 -17.34 3.20 -4.64
CA GLU A 129 -17.57 3.42 -3.21
C GLU A 129 -17.90 2.14 -2.44
N ALA A 130 -18.59 1.18 -3.05
CA ALA A 130 -18.93 -0.10 -2.41
C ALA A 130 -17.67 -0.94 -2.17
N GLU A 131 -16.77 -1.01 -3.15
CA GLU A 131 -15.46 -1.67 -3.02
C GLU A 131 -14.64 -1.01 -1.90
N GLN A 132 -14.56 0.32 -1.89
CA GLN A 132 -13.79 1.04 -0.87
C GLN A 132 -14.35 0.83 0.55
N ARG A 133 -15.68 0.91 0.74
CA ARG A 133 -16.30 0.66 2.05
C ARG A 133 -16.01 -0.74 2.58
N LEU A 134 -16.11 -1.75 1.73
CA LEU A 134 -15.80 -3.13 2.13
C LEU A 134 -14.32 -3.28 2.47
N PHE A 135 -13.42 -2.65 1.69
CA PHE A 135 -11.99 -2.64 1.99
C PHE A 135 -11.69 -2.02 3.35
N ASP A 136 -12.30 -0.86 3.64
CA ASP A 136 -12.13 -0.17 4.93
C ASP A 136 -12.67 -1.01 6.11
N ALA A 137 -13.80 -1.70 5.91
CA ALA A 137 -14.36 -2.62 6.90
C ALA A 137 -13.44 -3.83 7.17
N LEU A 138 -12.84 -4.39 6.11
CA LEU A 138 -11.85 -5.48 6.21
C LEU A 138 -10.59 -5.04 6.96
N GLN A 139 -10.05 -3.87 6.66
CA GLN A 139 -8.88 -3.33 7.35
C GLN A 139 -9.12 -3.15 8.85
N ARG A 140 -10.32 -2.71 9.24
CA ARG A 140 -10.73 -2.54 10.64
C ARG A 140 -11.20 -3.84 11.29
N LYS A 141 -11.31 -4.93 10.52
CA LYS A 141 -11.90 -6.21 10.96
C LYS A 141 -13.31 -6.04 11.55
N ALA A 142 -14.10 -5.14 10.97
CA ALA A 142 -15.47 -4.84 11.40
C ALA A 142 -16.43 -5.92 10.88
N MET A 143 -16.50 -7.06 11.62
CA MET A 143 -17.17 -8.28 11.15
C MET A 143 -18.64 -8.08 10.80
N ASP A 144 -19.36 -7.25 11.56
CA ASP A 144 -20.79 -6.99 11.33
C ASP A 144 -20.99 -6.18 10.04
N GLU A 145 -20.17 -5.15 9.81
CA GLU A 145 -20.20 -4.35 8.57
C GLU A 145 -19.82 -5.21 7.35
N ILE A 146 -18.82 -6.08 7.48
CA ILE A 146 -18.43 -7.01 6.41
C ILE A 146 -19.58 -7.96 6.10
N ALA A 147 -20.27 -8.48 7.12
CA ALA A 147 -21.42 -9.37 6.93
C ALA A 147 -22.57 -8.66 6.21
N GLU A 148 -22.89 -7.43 6.61
CA GLU A 148 -23.93 -6.62 5.97
C GLU A 148 -23.60 -6.30 4.50
N GLN A 149 -22.39 -5.81 4.25
CA GLN A 149 -21.96 -5.42 2.90
C GLN A 149 -21.85 -6.59 1.92
N THR A 150 -21.65 -7.81 2.43
CA THR A 150 -21.56 -9.02 1.61
C THR A 150 -22.87 -9.82 1.56
N ALA A 151 -23.93 -9.38 2.23
CA ALA A 151 -25.19 -10.16 2.35
C ALA A 151 -25.92 -10.41 1.02
N ALA A 152 -25.81 -9.46 0.08
CA ALA A 152 -26.46 -9.53 -1.23
C ALA A 152 -25.58 -10.17 -2.33
N LEU A 153 -24.34 -10.55 -2.01
CA LEU A 153 -23.42 -11.15 -2.97
C LEU A 153 -23.66 -12.66 -3.13
N ASP A 154 -23.09 -13.23 -4.18
CA ASP A 154 -23.02 -14.69 -4.32
C ASP A 154 -22.47 -15.34 -3.03
N PRO A 155 -23.11 -16.39 -2.50
CA PRO A 155 -22.71 -16.99 -1.21
C PRO A 155 -21.26 -17.44 -1.14
N ALA A 156 -20.69 -17.96 -2.24
CA ALA A 156 -19.30 -18.40 -2.27
C ALA A 156 -18.35 -17.20 -2.21
N LEU A 157 -18.59 -16.15 -2.99
CA LEU A 157 -17.82 -14.91 -2.98
C LEU A 157 -17.95 -14.18 -1.63
N ALA A 158 -19.16 -14.11 -1.07
CA ALA A 158 -19.39 -13.55 0.26
C ALA A 158 -18.59 -14.29 1.34
N GLY A 159 -18.58 -15.62 1.29
CA GLY A 159 -17.81 -16.47 2.19
C GLY A 159 -16.30 -16.20 2.10
N MET A 160 -15.75 -16.11 0.90
CA MET A 160 -14.34 -15.81 0.66
C MET A 160 -13.97 -14.40 1.15
N LEU A 161 -14.77 -13.38 0.84
CA LEU A 161 -14.53 -12.01 1.31
C LEU A 161 -14.55 -11.90 2.83
N ARG A 162 -15.51 -12.56 3.50
CA ARG A 162 -15.57 -12.61 4.97
C ARG A 162 -14.37 -13.33 5.58
N ALA A 163 -13.88 -14.39 4.91
CA ALA A 163 -12.72 -15.14 5.38
C ALA A 163 -11.46 -14.28 5.43
N LEU A 164 -11.27 -13.31 4.51
CA LEU A 164 -10.09 -12.46 4.48
C LEU A 164 -9.82 -11.74 5.80
N ALA A 165 -10.86 -11.31 6.52
CA ALA A 165 -10.70 -10.63 7.81
C ALA A 165 -10.09 -11.52 8.91
N ARG A 166 -10.14 -12.85 8.72
CA ARG A 166 -9.65 -13.86 9.67
C ARG A 166 -8.37 -14.54 9.22
N LEU A 167 -8.00 -14.41 7.94
CA LEU A 167 -6.79 -15.00 7.38
C LEU A 167 -5.58 -14.13 7.75
N CYS A 168 -5.21 -14.16 9.02
CA CYS A 168 -4.02 -13.52 9.55
C CYS A 168 -3.36 -14.47 10.56
N GLY A 169 -2.05 -14.55 10.56
CA GLY A 169 -1.29 -15.47 11.40
C GLY A 169 0.07 -15.78 10.79
N GLY A 170 0.72 -16.81 11.29
CA GLY A 170 1.97 -17.30 10.77
C GLY A 170 1.81 -18.09 9.46
N ARG A 171 2.81 -18.91 9.15
CA ARG A 171 2.84 -19.67 7.89
C ARG A 171 1.65 -20.62 7.71
N GLU A 172 1.07 -21.10 8.81
CA GLU A 172 -0.11 -21.97 8.83
C GLU A 172 -1.34 -21.34 8.18
N VAL A 173 -1.43 -20.01 8.16
CA VAL A 173 -2.56 -19.30 7.53
C VAL A 173 -2.61 -19.53 6.03
N LEU A 174 -1.49 -19.84 5.39
CA LEU A 174 -1.44 -20.09 3.94
C LEU A 174 -2.26 -21.32 3.54
N ASP A 175 -2.26 -22.37 4.35
CA ASP A 175 -3.07 -23.57 4.09
C ASP A 175 -4.56 -23.30 4.34
N GLN A 176 -4.88 -22.52 5.38
CA GLN A 176 -6.24 -22.04 5.62
C GLN A 176 -6.74 -21.17 4.46
N ALA A 177 -5.89 -20.27 3.94
CA ALA A 177 -6.22 -19.44 2.80
C ALA A 177 -6.47 -20.25 1.54
N ARG A 178 -5.62 -21.26 1.24
CA ARG A 178 -5.83 -22.17 0.10
C ARG A 178 -7.18 -22.87 0.17
N MET A 179 -7.59 -23.32 1.35
CA MET A 179 -8.90 -23.96 1.53
C MET A 179 -10.05 -22.96 1.41
N ALA A 180 -9.94 -21.82 2.06
CA ALA A 180 -10.99 -20.81 2.07
C ALA A 180 -11.22 -20.17 0.70
N LEU A 181 -10.16 -20.06 -0.12
CA LEU A 181 -10.17 -19.45 -1.44
C LEU A 181 -10.13 -20.46 -2.59
N ALA A 182 -10.37 -21.75 -2.32
CA ALA A 182 -10.29 -22.80 -3.33
C ALA A 182 -11.25 -22.59 -4.53
N ALA A 183 -12.38 -21.90 -4.33
CA ALA A 183 -13.34 -21.57 -5.38
C ALA A 183 -13.12 -20.15 -5.96
N ALA A 184 -12.02 -19.49 -5.61
CA ALA A 184 -11.71 -18.16 -6.11
C ALA A 184 -11.36 -18.19 -7.61
N PRO A 185 -11.56 -17.06 -8.34
CA PRO A 185 -11.09 -16.93 -9.71
C PRO A 185 -9.60 -17.24 -9.86
N ALA A 186 -9.19 -17.73 -11.03
CA ALA A 186 -7.80 -18.13 -11.29
C ALA A 186 -6.78 -16.99 -11.06
N GLU A 187 -7.19 -15.75 -11.21
CA GLU A 187 -6.36 -14.57 -10.94
C GLU A 187 -6.11 -14.32 -9.43
N VAL A 188 -6.80 -15.07 -8.55
CA VAL A 188 -6.68 -14.98 -7.09
C VAL A 188 -5.94 -16.18 -6.50
N GLN A 189 -5.93 -17.31 -7.21
CA GLN A 189 -5.25 -18.54 -6.83
C GLN A 189 -3.74 -18.47 -7.12
#